data_8e7c335609b8ba14bea31837033d8111
#
_entry.id   8e7c335609b8ba14bea31837033d8111
#
_cell.length_a   1.000
_cell.length_b   1.000
_cell.length_c   1.000
_cell.angle_alpha   90.00
_cell.angle_beta   90.00
_cell.angle_gamma   90.00
#
_symmetry.space_group_name_H-M   'P 1'
#
loop_
_entity.id
_entity.type
_entity.pdbx_description
1 polymer ?
#
loop_
_entity_poly.entity_id
_entity_poly.type
_entity_poly.pdbx_seq_one_letter_code
_entity_poly.pdbx_strand_id
1 'polypeptide(L)'
;MKLLIVNGPNLNLLGTRETQIYGNVPFNAFFEQLKMDTSHELSYFHSNVEGELINCLQAAKVDGIILNAGGYTHTSVALRDCIAAIAVPVIEVHLSNLAARESFRHDSLISPVCKGCIVGFGLESYRIALMAFERL
;
A
#
# COMPACT_ATOMS: atom_id res chain seq x y z
N MET A 1 -13.20 -1.82 -12.06
CA MET A 1 -13.24 -2.18 -10.62
C MET A 1 -13.09 -0.93 -9.77
N LYS A 2 -13.65 -0.97 -8.58
CA LYS A 2 -13.40 0.04 -7.55
C LYS A 2 -12.23 -0.42 -6.70
N LEU A 3 -11.15 0.35 -6.68
CA LEU A 3 -9.95 0.01 -5.93
C LEU A 3 -9.59 1.12 -4.95
N LEU A 4 -9.20 0.74 -3.74
CA LEU A 4 -8.79 1.66 -2.68
C LEU A 4 -7.28 1.53 -2.45
N ILE A 5 -6.57 2.65 -2.53
CA ILE A 5 -5.18 2.73 -2.12
C ILE A 5 -5.12 3.24 -0.68
N VAL A 6 -4.46 2.49 0.19
CA VAL A 6 -4.28 2.82 1.60
C VAL A 6 -2.79 2.94 1.89
N ASN A 7 -2.37 4.13 2.32
CA ASN A 7 -1.00 4.40 2.72
C ASN A 7 -0.90 4.62 4.23
N GLY A 8 0.06 3.96 4.83
CA GLY A 8 0.37 4.03 6.26
C GLY A 8 1.31 5.16 6.63
N PRO A 9 2.00 5.02 7.79
CA PRO A 9 2.72 6.11 8.43
C PRO A 9 3.87 6.64 7.56
N ASN A 10 4.03 7.95 7.62
CA ASN A 10 5.10 8.71 6.95
C ASN A 10 4.98 8.81 5.43
N LEU A 11 4.04 8.14 4.79
CA LEU A 11 3.86 8.21 3.34
C LEU A 11 3.27 9.56 2.88
N ASN A 12 2.70 10.34 3.79
CA ASN A 12 2.34 11.74 3.55
C ASN A 12 3.57 12.63 3.34
N LEU A 13 4.78 12.16 3.69
CA LEU A 13 6.04 12.89 3.54
C LEU A 13 6.78 12.53 2.25
N LEU A 14 6.19 11.74 1.37
CA LEU A 14 6.79 11.44 0.06
C LEU A 14 7.06 12.72 -0.72
N GLY A 15 8.26 12.78 -1.33
CA GLY A 15 8.76 13.97 -2.03
C GLY A 15 9.59 14.90 -1.15
N THR A 16 9.56 14.74 0.18
CA THR A 16 10.27 15.62 1.13
C THR A 16 11.28 14.90 2.01
N ARG A 17 11.15 13.56 2.19
CA ARG A 17 12.06 12.78 3.04
C ARG A 17 12.73 11.67 2.23
N GLU A 18 14.00 11.36 2.59
CA GLU A 18 14.73 10.20 2.05
C GLU A 18 14.49 10.01 0.54
N THR A 19 14.63 11.10 -0.24
CA THR A 19 14.30 11.11 -1.68
C THR A 19 15.12 10.09 -2.48
N GLN A 20 16.29 9.69 -1.98
CA GLN A 20 17.10 8.65 -2.59
C GLN A 20 16.44 7.25 -2.52
N ILE A 21 15.58 7.04 -1.52
CA ILE A 21 14.86 5.76 -1.30
C ILE A 21 13.47 5.80 -1.91
N TYR A 22 12.72 6.90 -1.69
CA TYR A 22 11.29 6.99 -2.01
C TYR A 22 10.99 7.88 -3.22
N GLY A 23 12.00 8.59 -3.77
CA GLY A 23 11.81 9.56 -4.85
C GLY A 23 11.36 10.93 -4.35
N ASN A 24 11.26 11.88 -5.27
CA ASN A 24 10.96 13.29 -4.98
C ASN A 24 9.56 13.75 -5.41
N VAL A 25 8.71 12.83 -5.86
CA VAL A 25 7.33 13.14 -6.28
C VAL A 25 6.39 12.95 -5.11
N PRO A 26 5.58 13.95 -4.74
CA PRO A 26 4.53 13.79 -3.73
C PRO A 26 3.49 12.77 -4.18
N PHE A 27 2.96 12.00 -3.23
CA PHE A 27 2.00 10.95 -3.56
C PHE A 27 0.72 11.51 -4.22
N ASN A 28 0.23 12.65 -3.76
CA ASN A 28 -1.00 13.23 -4.32
C ASN A 28 -0.87 13.53 -5.82
N ALA A 29 0.28 14.05 -6.27
CA ALA A 29 0.54 14.33 -7.68
C ALA A 29 0.56 13.01 -8.48
N PHE A 30 1.21 11.98 -7.97
CA PHE A 30 1.22 10.66 -8.58
C PHE A 30 -0.18 10.04 -8.64
N PHE A 31 -0.96 10.15 -7.57
CA PHE A 31 -2.31 9.59 -7.50
C PHE A 31 -3.24 10.23 -8.54
N GLU A 32 -3.18 11.55 -8.74
CA GLU A 32 -3.97 12.23 -9.76
C GLU A 32 -3.61 11.74 -11.17
N GLN A 33 -2.32 11.54 -11.44
CA GLN A 33 -1.88 10.97 -12.71
C GLN A 33 -2.35 9.52 -12.86
N LEU A 34 -2.24 8.72 -11.80
CA LEU A 34 -2.66 7.33 -11.81
C LEU A 34 -4.16 7.19 -12.14
N LYS A 35 -5.00 8.09 -11.60
CA LYS A 35 -6.44 8.11 -11.92
C LYS A 35 -6.71 8.36 -13.39
N MET A 36 -5.91 9.21 -14.05
CA MET A 36 -6.06 9.49 -15.48
C MET A 36 -5.61 8.33 -16.35
N ASP A 37 -4.65 7.55 -15.87
CA ASP A 37 -4.02 6.49 -16.65
C ASP A 37 -4.74 5.14 -16.57
N THR A 38 -5.75 5.02 -15.72
CA THR A 38 -6.47 3.75 -15.51
C THR A 38 -7.96 3.90 -15.76
N SER A 39 -8.60 2.79 -16.16
CA SER A 39 -10.07 2.70 -16.25
C SER A 39 -10.72 2.34 -14.90
N HIS A 40 -9.94 2.01 -13.88
CA HIS A 40 -10.46 1.69 -12.56
C HIS A 40 -10.91 2.96 -11.83
N GLU A 41 -11.95 2.85 -11.02
CA GLU A 41 -12.37 3.90 -10.09
C GLU A 41 -11.46 3.81 -8.85
N LEU A 42 -10.58 4.82 -8.67
CA LEU A 42 -9.63 4.83 -7.59
C LEU A 42 -10.06 5.77 -6.46
N SER A 43 -9.92 5.30 -5.23
CA SER A 43 -10.01 6.10 -4.01
C SER A 43 -8.73 5.98 -3.21
N TYR A 44 -8.52 6.93 -2.29
CA TYR A 44 -7.27 7.02 -1.54
C TYR A 44 -7.54 7.37 -0.08
N PHE A 45 -6.82 6.69 0.80
CA PHE A 45 -6.80 6.98 2.24
C PHE A 45 -5.38 6.92 2.76
N HIS A 46 -5.03 7.87 3.62
CA HIS A 46 -3.77 7.89 4.35
C HIS A 46 -4.02 8.11 5.84
N SER A 47 -3.28 7.41 6.68
CA SER A 47 -3.19 7.71 8.10
C SER A 47 -1.84 7.27 8.68
N ASN A 48 -1.35 8.02 9.66
CA ASN A 48 -0.23 7.62 10.50
C ASN A 48 -0.67 6.75 11.68
N VAL A 49 -1.97 6.62 11.91
CA VAL A 49 -2.57 5.96 13.08
C VAL A 49 -2.99 4.54 12.73
N GLU A 50 -2.41 3.55 13.38
CA GLU A 50 -2.67 2.13 13.10
C GLU A 50 -4.17 1.78 13.16
N GLY A 51 -4.88 2.22 14.19
CA GLY A 51 -6.31 1.96 14.34
C GLY A 51 -7.16 2.59 13.24
N GLU A 52 -6.77 3.74 12.71
CA GLU A 52 -7.46 4.36 11.58
C GLU A 52 -7.29 3.55 10.29
N LEU A 53 -6.11 2.97 10.07
CA LEU A 53 -5.88 2.07 8.95
C LEU A 53 -6.77 0.83 9.05
N ILE A 54 -6.85 0.23 10.23
CA ILE A 54 -7.71 -0.94 10.50
C ILE A 54 -9.17 -0.59 10.25
N ASN A 55 -9.65 0.53 10.80
CA ASN A 55 -11.03 0.97 10.59
C ASN A 55 -11.34 1.21 9.11
N CYS A 56 -10.41 1.79 8.37
CA CYS A 56 -10.53 2.01 6.93
C CYS A 56 -10.68 0.68 6.18
N LEU A 57 -9.83 -0.29 6.46
CA LEU A 57 -9.88 -1.61 5.82
C LEU A 57 -11.19 -2.34 6.11
N GLN A 58 -11.67 -2.29 7.36
CA GLN A 58 -12.93 -2.93 7.77
C GLN A 58 -14.15 -2.29 7.13
N ALA A 59 -14.12 -0.98 6.90
CA ALA A 59 -15.24 -0.23 6.31
C ALA A 59 -15.24 -0.25 4.78
N ALA A 60 -14.17 -0.72 4.13
CA ALA A 60 -14.01 -0.63 2.68
C ALA A 60 -15.07 -1.44 1.92
N LYS A 61 -15.74 -0.77 0.99
CA LYS A 61 -16.73 -1.37 0.08
C LYS A 61 -16.22 -1.24 -1.36
N VAL A 62 -15.16 -1.96 -1.65
CA VAL A 62 -14.43 -1.91 -2.91
C VAL A 62 -14.13 -3.34 -3.39
N ASP A 63 -13.67 -3.46 -4.64
CA ASP A 63 -13.32 -4.75 -5.23
C ASP A 63 -11.92 -5.21 -4.83
N GLY A 64 -11.06 -4.28 -4.40
CA GLY A 64 -9.71 -4.60 -3.97
C GLY A 64 -9.01 -3.43 -3.26
N ILE A 65 -8.01 -3.75 -2.46
CA ILE A 65 -7.22 -2.79 -1.69
C ILE A 65 -5.74 -2.95 -2.05
N ILE A 66 -5.09 -1.83 -2.34
CA ILE A 66 -3.64 -1.74 -2.46
C ILE A 66 -3.13 -1.09 -1.18
N LEU A 67 -2.37 -1.84 -0.38
CA LEU A 67 -1.93 -1.41 0.93
C LEU A 67 -0.43 -1.24 1.00
N ASN A 68 0.02 -0.02 1.26
CA ASN A 68 1.37 0.26 1.71
C ASN A 68 1.32 0.62 3.21
N ALA A 69 1.54 -0.37 4.06
CA ALA A 69 1.41 -0.21 5.50
C ALA A 69 2.60 0.54 6.14
N GLY A 70 3.62 0.89 5.35
CA GLY A 70 4.82 1.53 5.88
C GLY A 70 5.50 0.65 6.94
N GLY A 71 6.00 1.26 8.00
CA GLY A 71 6.67 0.53 9.08
C GLY A 71 5.78 -0.46 9.83
N TYR A 72 4.46 -0.29 9.81
CA TYR A 72 3.54 -1.25 10.42
C TYR A 72 3.58 -2.64 9.76
N THR A 73 4.07 -2.75 8.55
CA THR A 73 4.33 -4.02 7.87
C THR A 73 5.11 -5.00 8.73
N HIS A 74 6.06 -4.48 9.52
CA HIS A 74 7.04 -5.27 10.27
C HIS A 74 6.67 -5.41 11.75
N THR A 75 5.62 -4.74 12.23
CA THR A 75 5.31 -4.65 13.66
C THR A 75 3.85 -4.94 14.01
N SER A 76 2.91 -4.78 13.05
CA SER A 76 1.49 -4.82 13.38
C SER A 76 0.87 -6.19 13.17
N VAL A 77 0.74 -6.94 14.24
CA VAL A 77 -0.10 -8.15 14.28
C VAL A 77 -1.57 -7.78 14.10
N ALA A 78 -2.01 -6.65 14.67
CA ALA A 78 -3.39 -6.18 14.56
C ALA A 78 -3.80 -5.92 13.11
N LEU A 79 -2.92 -5.31 12.32
CA LEU A 79 -3.18 -5.08 10.89
C LEU A 79 -3.19 -6.40 10.11
N ARG A 80 -2.28 -7.31 10.41
CA ARG A 80 -2.28 -8.67 9.84
C ARG A 80 -3.61 -9.37 10.09
N ASP A 81 -4.10 -9.34 11.33
CA ASP A 81 -5.35 -9.98 11.71
C ASP A 81 -6.55 -9.35 11.00
N CYS A 82 -6.55 -8.02 10.84
CA CYS A 82 -7.57 -7.31 10.08
C CYS A 82 -7.62 -7.79 8.63
N ILE A 83 -6.46 -7.85 7.95
CA ILE A 83 -6.39 -8.29 6.56
C ILE A 83 -6.89 -9.73 6.41
N ALA A 84 -6.55 -10.60 7.36
CA ALA A 84 -7.02 -11.99 7.35
C ALA A 84 -8.55 -12.10 7.54
N ALA A 85 -9.15 -11.15 8.25
CA ALA A 85 -10.57 -11.18 8.61
C ALA A 85 -11.49 -10.59 7.53
N ILE A 86 -11.02 -9.63 6.71
CA ILE A 86 -11.84 -8.98 5.70
C ILE A 86 -11.94 -9.84 4.43
N ALA A 87 -13.08 -9.72 3.72
CA ALA A 87 -13.29 -10.45 2.48
C ALA A 87 -12.64 -9.80 1.25
N VAL A 88 -12.40 -8.48 1.32
CA VAL A 88 -11.81 -7.72 0.20
C VAL A 88 -10.34 -8.13 0.01
N PRO A 89 -9.93 -8.52 -1.21
CA PRO A 89 -8.54 -8.91 -1.44
C PRO A 89 -7.59 -7.73 -1.30
N VAL A 90 -6.44 -7.97 -0.68
CA VAL A 90 -5.41 -6.96 -0.43
C VAL A 90 -4.12 -7.35 -1.19
N ILE A 91 -3.54 -6.42 -1.92
CA ILE A 91 -2.18 -6.51 -2.46
C ILE A 91 -1.29 -5.56 -1.65
N GLU A 92 -0.22 -6.12 -1.10
CA GLU A 92 0.80 -5.35 -0.36
C GLU A 92 1.74 -4.67 -1.35
N VAL A 93 2.08 -3.39 -1.10
CA VAL A 93 2.99 -2.60 -1.94
C VAL A 93 4.04 -1.92 -1.07
N HIS A 94 5.27 -1.92 -1.54
CA HIS A 94 6.38 -1.13 -0.99
C HIS A 94 7.14 -0.45 -2.12
N LEU A 95 7.50 0.82 -1.91
CA LEU A 95 8.25 1.58 -2.90
C LEU A 95 9.70 1.12 -3.00
N SER A 96 10.34 0.90 -1.83
CA SER A 96 11.73 0.49 -1.76
C SER A 96 11.89 -1.01 -1.93
N ASN A 97 13.08 -1.44 -2.38
CA ASN A 97 13.49 -2.85 -2.32
C ASN A 97 13.82 -3.20 -0.86
N LEU A 98 12.90 -3.83 -0.17
CA LEU A 98 13.03 -4.16 1.25
C LEU A 98 14.24 -5.05 1.55
N ALA A 99 14.61 -5.92 0.61
CA ALA A 99 15.77 -6.81 0.77
C ALA A 99 17.11 -6.04 0.81
N ALA A 100 17.14 -4.83 0.26
CA ALA A 100 18.32 -3.97 0.28
C ALA A 100 18.38 -3.03 1.49
N ARG A 101 17.41 -3.09 2.38
CA ARG A 101 17.30 -2.23 3.55
C ARG A 101 17.68 -2.98 4.83
N GLU A 102 17.41 -2.36 5.98
CA GLU A 102 17.74 -2.94 7.29
C GLU A 102 17.07 -4.31 7.49
N SER A 103 17.74 -5.21 8.20
CA SER A 103 17.28 -6.60 8.37
C SER A 103 15.86 -6.70 8.96
N PHE A 104 15.44 -5.76 9.82
CA PHE A 104 14.10 -5.78 10.40
C PHE A 104 12.98 -5.51 9.36
N ARG A 105 13.34 -5.04 8.15
CA ARG A 105 12.39 -4.82 7.05
C ARG A 105 12.26 -6.03 6.13
N HIS A 106 13.07 -7.07 6.33
CA HIS A 106 13.04 -8.24 5.45
C HIS A 106 11.81 -9.13 5.69
N ASP A 107 11.23 -9.10 6.91
CA ASP A 107 10.06 -9.90 7.26
C ASP A 107 8.81 -9.02 7.26
N SER A 108 7.82 -9.40 6.46
CA SER A 108 6.50 -8.79 6.47
C SER A 108 5.53 -9.65 7.27
N LEU A 109 4.88 -9.06 8.27
CA LEU A 109 3.82 -9.72 9.02
C LEU A 109 2.53 -9.82 8.21
N ILE A 110 2.34 -8.96 7.20
CA ILE A 110 1.09 -8.91 6.43
C ILE A 110 1.15 -9.66 5.10
N SER A 111 2.31 -9.87 4.51
CA SER A 111 2.44 -10.60 3.24
C SER A 111 1.73 -11.95 3.23
N PRO A 112 1.84 -12.78 4.29
CA PRO A 112 1.18 -14.09 4.29
C PRO A 112 -0.35 -14.05 4.19
N VAL A 113 -0.97 -12.92 4.52
CA VAL A 113 -2.44 -12.75 4.49
C VAL A 113 -2.90 -11.86 3.33
N CYS A 114 -1.98 -11.34 2.53
CA CYS A 114 -2.27 -10.62 1.30
C CYS A 114 -2.34 -11.57 0.10
N LYS A 115 -2.95 -11.14 -0.99
CA LYS A 115 -2.99 -11.91 -2.25
C LYS A 115 -1.63 -11.94 -2.95
N GLY A 116 -0.82 -10.92 -2.75
CA GLY A 116 0.51 -10.80 -3.30
C GLY A 116 1.24 -9.59 -2.73
N CYS A 117 2.53 -9.48 -3.05
CA CYS A 117 3.38 -8.39 -2.60
C CYS A 117 4.21 -7.87 -3.77
N ILE A 118 4.25 -6.55 -3.94
CA ILE A 118 5.04 -5.86 -4.95
C ILE A 118 6.01 -4.93 -4.24
N VAL A 119 7.29 -5.07 -4.53
CA VAL A 119 8.38 -4.44 -3.78
C VAL A 119 9.40 -3.84 -4.73
N GLY A 120 9.81 -2.59 -4.52
CA GLY A 120 11.06 -2.10 -5.09
C GLY A 120 10.98 -1.30 -6.39
N PHE A 121 9.79 -1.02 -6.90
CA PHE A 121 9.63 -0.27 -8.16
C PHE A 121 9.20 1.18 -7.94
N GLY A 122 9.46 1.74 -6.75
CA GLY A 122 9.05 3.10 -6.43
C GLY A 122 7.54 3.27 -6.55
N LEU A 123 7.09 4.43 -7.00
CA LEU A 123 5.66 4.69 -7.21
C LEU A 123 5.03 3.79 -8.26
N GLU A 124 5.81 3.27 -9.21
CA GLU A 124 5.29 2.33 -10.20
C GLU A 124 4.79 1.02 -9.58
N SER A 125 5.19 0.71 -8.35
CA SER A 125 4.66 -0.45 -7.61
C SER A 125 3.13 -0.40 -7.49
N TYR A 126 2.53 0.78 -7.33
CA TYR A 126 1.07 0.93 -7.31
C TYR A 126 0.45 0.63 -8.67
N ARG A 127 1.10 1.07 -9.76
CA ARG A 127 0.62 0.80 -11.12
C ARG A 127 0.64 -0.70 -11.42
N ILE A 128 1.71 -1.38 -11.00
CA ILE A 128 1.83 -2.84 -11.14
C ILE A 128 0.72 -3.55 -10.34
N ALA A 129 0.39 -3.04 -9.15
CA ALA A 129 -0.69 -3.60 -8.34
C ALA A 129 -2.06 -3.48 -9.03
N LEU A 130 -2.33 -2.35 -9.71
CA LEU A 130 -3.56 -2.21 -10.51
C LEU A 130 -3.65 -3.30 -11.59
N MET A 131 -2.55 -3.52 -12.31
CA MET A 131 -2.48 -4.57 -13.35
C MET A 131 -2.66 -5.96 -12.75
N ALA A 132 -2.13 -6.22 -11.55
CA ALA A 132 -2.30 -7.50 -10.88
C ALA A 132 -3.77 -7.77 -10.54
N PHE A 133 -4.55 -6.77 -10.13
CA PHE A 133 -5.98 -6.94 -9.88
C PHE A 133 -6.76 -7.38 -11.11
N GLU A 134 -6.34 -7.01 -12.30
CA GLU A 134 -6.98 -7.44 -13.55
C GLU A 134 -6.84 -8.94 -13.81
N ARG A 135 -5.96 -9.61 -13.08
CA ARG A 135 -5.62 -11.03 -13.25
C ARG A 135 -6.02 -11.91 -12.07
N LEU A 136 -6.54 -11.32 -11.01
CA LEU A 136 -6.98 -12.07 -9.83
C LEU A 136 -8.35 -12.71 -9.99
#